data_b51c5e6bbf8eb972e568c87ba69a734d
#
_entry.id   b51c5e6bbf8eb972e568c87ba69a734d
#
_cell.length_a   1.000
_cell.length_b   1.000
_cell.length_c   1.000
_cell.angle_alpha   90.00
_cell.angle_beta   90.00
_cell.angle_gamma   90.00
#
_symmetry.space_group_name_H-M   'P 1'
#
loop_
_entity.id
_entity.type
_entity.pdbx_description
1 polymer ?
#
loop_
_entity_poly.entity_id
_entity_poly.type
_entity_poly.pdbx_seq_one_letter_code
_entity_poly.pdbx_strand_id
1 'polypeptide(L)'
;MFRPDAPAWAARVSALCREAGHEALIPLDGGAGTAVGIYENNLRLLGEADLVLANLNPFRGAEPDSGTCVEIGYALALGKPVIGYADDLRPLRERLQARASAADGRCRDSAGWTVEDFGLPLNLMLGVPVQIEAGGLEAGLQAVRRRQEASAA
;
A
#
# COMPACT_ATOMS: atom_id res chain seq x y z
N MET A 1 2.77 -7.29 8.83
CA MET A 1 4.14 -7.73 8.48
C MET A 1 5.09 -7.47 9.63
N PHE A 2 5.87 -8.47 9.98
CA PHE A 2 6.77 -8.37 11.12
C PHE A 2 8.21 -8.19 10.63
N ARG A 3 8.64 -6.93 10.53
CA ARG A 3 10.04 -6.59 10.27
C ARG A 3 10.85 -6.92 11.53
N PRO A 4 12.06 -7.46 11.39
CA PRO A 4 12.95 -7.69 12.56
C PRO A 4 13.26 -6.39 13.31
N ASP A 5 13.22 -5.24 12.60
CA ASP A 5 13.49 -3.89 13.10
C ASP A 5 12.21 -3.06 13.33
N ALA A 6 11.05 -3.70 13.50
CA ALA A 6 9.76 -3.02 13.56
C ALA A 6 9.68 -1.84 14.54
N PRO A 7 10.22 -1.90 15.78
CA PRO A 7 10.20 -0.75 16.68
C PRO A 7 11.01 0.44 16.17
N ALA A 8 12.21 0.19 15.63
CA ALA A 8 13.07 1.24 15.10
C ALA A 8 12.45 1.87 13.84
N TRP A 9 11.88 1.03 12.97
CA TRP A 9 11.15 1.49 11.79
C TRP A 9 9.94 2.35 12.19
N ALA A 10 9.14 1.92 13.14
CA ALA A 10 7.99 2.68 13.63
C ALA A 10 8.39 4.05 14.22
N ALA A 11 9.47 4.09 14.99
CA ALA A 11 10.01 5.34 15.52
C ALA A 11 10.43 6.30 14.39
N ARG A 12 11.10 5.78 13.35
CA ARG A 12 11.46 6.57 12.15
C ARG A 12 10.23 7.09 11.42
N VAL A 13 9.23 6.24 11.17
CA VAL A 13 7.97 6.64 10.52
C VAL A 13 7.28 7.73 11.32
N SER A 14 7.15 7.56 12.65
CA SER A 14 6.54 8.57 13.53
C SER A 14 7.28 9.89 13.50
N ALA A 15 8.62 9.88 13.45
CA ALA A 15 9.41 11.09 13.34
C ALA A 15 9.15 11.83 12.01
N LEU A 16 9.22 11.13 10.89
CA LEU A 16 8.96 11.68 9.55
C LEU A 16 7.55 12.23 9.41
N CYS A 17 6.55 11.51 9.92
CA CYS A 17 5.17 12.00 9.93
C CYS A 17 5.03 13.29 10.75
N ARG A 18 5.64 13.35 11.93
CA ARG A 18 5.61 14.54 12.80
C ARG A 18 6.31 15.74 12.15
N GLU A 19 7.45 15.53 11.49
CA GLU A 19 8.14 16.58 10.73
C GLU A 19 7.28 17.10 9.57
N ALA A 20 6.43 16.24 9.00
CA ALA A 20 5.46 16.60 7.98
C ALA A 20 4.14 17.19 8.54
N GLY A 21 4.00 17.34 9.88
CA GLY A 21 2.81 17.89 10.53
C GLY A 21 1.68 16.87 10.77
N HIS A 22 2.01 15.57 10.77
CA HIS A 22 1.05 14.48 10.96
C HIS A 22 1.33 13.65 12.21
N GLU A 23 0.30 13.04 12.75
CA GLU A 23 0.40 11.96 13.73
C GLU A 23 0.32 10.60 13.00
N ALA A 24 1.27 9.71 13.29
CA ALA A 24 1.28 8.38 12.69
C ALA A 24 0.56 7.38 13.59
N LEU A 25 -0.52 6.81 13.10
CA LEU A 25 -1.18 5.64 13.69
C LEU A 25 -0.58 4.38 13.07
N ILE A 26 0.41 3.79 13.75
CA ILE A 26 1.13 2.62 13.24
C ILE A 26 0.55 1.36 13.88
N PRO A 27 0.13 0.37 13.09
CA PRO A 27 -0.40 -0.89 13.61
C PRO A 27 0.73 -1.77 14.16
N LEU A 28 1.24 -1.42 15.32
CA LEU A 28 2.06 -2.27 16.16
C LEU A 28 1.12 -3.08 17.05
N ASP A 29 1.57 -4.22 17.56
CA ASP A 29 0.74 -5.18 18.32
C ASP A 29 -0.06 -4.60 19.49
N GLY A 30 0.24 -3.37 19.91
CA GLY A 30 -0.53 -2.62 20.93
C GLY A 30 -0.75 -3.36 22.24
N GLY A 31 -0.03 -4.46 22.47
CA GLY A 31 -0.25 -5.34 23.61
C GLY A 31 -1.45 -6.30 23.47
N ALA A 32 -2.09 -6.37 22.30
CA ALA A 32 -3.32 -7.15 22.08
C ALA A 32 -3.13 -8.68 22.15
N GLY A 33 -1.92 -9.20 22.05
CA GLY A 33 -1.52 -10.59 22.31
C GLY A 33 -2.28 -11.72 21.55
N THR A 34 -3.38 -11.41 20.87
CA THR A 34 -4.21 -12.36 20.12
C THR A 34 -4.46 -11.88 18.70
N ALA A 35 -4.67 -12.82 17.77
CA ALA A 35 -4.98 -12.49 16.38
C ALA A 35 -6.26 -11.63 16.26
N VAL A 36 -7.28 -11.91 17.04
CA VAL A 36 -8.52 -11.13 17.06
C VAL A 36 -8.25 -9.71 17.53
N GLY A 37 -7.56 -9.55 18.65
CA GLY A 37 -7.28 -8.23 19.21
C GLY A 37 -6.38 -7.38 18.29
N ILE A 38 -5.41 -7.99 17.60
CA ILE A 38 -4.60 -7.29 16.59
C ILE A 38 -5.50 -6.83 15.43
N TYR A 39 -6.34 -7.70 14.90
CA TYR A 39 -7.27 -7.38 13.82
C TYR A 39 -8.21 -6.22 14.21
N GLU A 40 -8.86 -6.30 15.37
CA GLU A 40 -9.77 -5.27 15.86
C GLU A 40 -9.06 -3.93 16.06
N ASN A 41 -7.85 -3.95 16.63
CA ASN A 41 -7.03 -2.75 16.79
C ASN A 41 -6.68 -2.11 15.46
N ASN A 42 -6.30 -2.89 14.44
CA ASN A 42 -6.00 -2.36 13.11
C ASN A 42 -7.22 -1.69 12.47
N LEU A 43 -8.39 -2.32 12.56
CA LEU A 43 -9.63 -1.71 12.04
C LEU A 43 -10.01 -0.43 12.79
N ARG A 44 -9.80 -0.39 14.11
CA ARG A 44 -10.02 0.81 14.92
C ARG A 44 -9.10 1.95 14.47
N LEU A 45 -7.80 1.70 14.34
CA LEU A 45 -6.82 2.69 13.87
C LEU A 45 -7.18 3.22 12.47
N LEU A 46 -7.60 2.35 11.57
CA LEU A 46 -8.09 2.75 10.24
C LEU A 46 -9.35 3.63 10.36
N GLY A 47 -10.24 3.34 11.31
CA GLY A 47 -11.41 4.16 11.59
C GLY A 47 -11.04 5.57 12.08
N GLU A 48 -10.00 5.71 12.89
CA GLU A 48 -9.53 6.97 13.47
C GLU A 48 -8.67 7.79 12.50
N ALA A 49 -7.97 7.15 11.57
CA ALA A 49 -7.09 7.85 10.62
C ALA A 49 -7.87 8.75 9.65
N ASP A 50 -7.34 9.92 9.31
CA ASP A 50 -7.89 10.80 8.28
C ASP A 50 -7.51 10.36 6.87
N LEU A 51 -6.37 9.67 6.73
CA LEU A 51 -5.89 9.09 5.48
C LEU A 51 -5.03 7.87 5.78
N VAL A 52 -4.84 7.01 4.78
CA VAL A 52 -3.95 5.85 4.86
C VAL A 52 -2.76 6.04 3.93
N LEU A 53 -1.56 5.82 4.46
CA LEU A 53 -0.31 5.78 3.70
C LEU A 53 0.23 4.35 3.71
N ALA A 54 0.25 3.70 2.54
CA ALA A 54 0.50 2.28 2.41
C ALA A 54 1.79 1.97 1.64
N ASN A 55 2.59 1.04 2.16
CA ASN A 55 3.73 0.46 1.44
C ASN A 55 3.21 -0.63 0.49
N LEU A 56 3.38 -0.41 -0.81
CA LEU A 56 2.93 -1.30 -1.88
C LEU A 56 4.07 -2.05 -2.57
N ASN A 57 5.26 -2.04 -1.96
CA ASN A 57 6.36 -2.87 -2.46
C ASN A 57 6.01 -4.35 -2.38
N PRO A 58 6.56 -5.18 -3.28
CA PRO A 58 6.38 -6.62 -3.29
C PRO A 58 6.69 -7.27 -1.94
N PHE A 59 5.81 -8.20 -1.51
CA PHE A 59 5.96 -8.94 -0.28
C PHE A 59 5.63 -10.43 -0.49
N ARG A 60 6.64 -11.31 -0.34
CA ARG A 60 6.50 -12.76 -0.58
C ARG A 60 5.94 -13.12 -1.96
N GLY A 61 6.24 -12.30 -2.97
CA GLY A 61 5.76 -12.46 -4.34
C GLY A 61 5.82 -11.12 -5.06
N ALA A 62 5.10 -10.97 -6.15
CA ALA A 62 5.09 -9.75 -6.95
C ALA A 62 4.10 -8.68 -6.46
N GLU A 63 3.19 -9.05 -5.59
CA GLU A 63 2.13 -8.19 -5.06
C GLU A 63 2.46 -7.70 -3.64
N PRO A 64 1.78 -6.65 -3.16
CA PRO A 64 1.90 -6.18 -1.78
C PRO A 64 1.43 -7.22 -0.76
N ASP A 65 1.69 -6.94 0.52
CA ASP A 65 1.20 -7.78 1.62
C ASP A 65 -0.34 -7.84 1.62
N SER A 66 -0.88 -9.05 1.78
CA SER A 66 -2.33 -9.29 1.75
C SER A 66 -3.07 -8.57 2.89
N GLY A 67 -2.45 -8.42 4.06
CA GLY A 67 -3.02 -7.63 5.16
C GLY A 67 -3.16 -6.17 4.77
N THR A 68 -2.12 -5.59 4.18
CA THR A 68 -2.14 -4.22 3.64
C THR A 68 -3.24 -4.05 2.58
N CYS A 69 -3.45 -5.03 1.70
CA CYS A 69 -4.53 -4.99 0.71
C CYS A 69 -5.92 -4.94 1.36
N VAL A 70 -6.15 -5.73 2.43
CA VAL A 70 -7.40 -5.71 3.19
C VAL A 70 -7.60 -4.36 3.87
N GLU A 71 -6.57 -3.81 4.50
CA GLU A 71 -6.59 -2.50 5.16
C GLU A 71 -6.92 -1.37 4.18
N ILE A 72 -6.34 -1.40 2.98
CA ILE A 72 -6.65 -0.45 1.89
C ILE A 72 -8.12 -0.56 1.49
N GLY A 73 -8.61 -1.77 1.22
CA GLY A 73 -10.02 -1.99 0.86
C GLY A 73 -10.98 -1.50 1.93
N TYR A 74 -10.66 -1.73 3.20
CA TYR A 74 -11.45 -1.24 4.32
C TYR A 74 -11.44 0.31 4.41
N ALA A 75 -10.27 0.93 4.27
CA ALA A 75 -10.14 2.39 4.27
C ALA A 75 -10.94 3.04 3.13
N LEU A 76 -10.86 2.49 1.92
CA LEU A 76 -11.64 2.95 0.77
C LEU A 76 -13.15 2.82 1.01
N ALA A 77 -13.60 1.73 1.63
CA ALA A 77 -15.01 1.53 2.00
C ALA A 77 -15.51 2.56 3.04
N LEU A 78 -14.60 3.06 3.89
CA LEU A 78 -14.86 4.17 4.81
C LEU A 78 -14.77 5.56 4.16
N GLY A 79 -14.52 5.64 2.85
CA GLY A 79 -14.35 6.89 2.12
C GLY A 79 -13.03 7.63 2.43
N LYS A 80 -12.06 6.94 3.02
CA LYS A 80 -10.77 7.55 3.37
C LYS A 80 -9.84 7.61 2.17
N PRO A 81 -9.09 8.71 1.99
CA PRO A 81 -8.05 8.76 0.97
C PRO A 81 -6.96 7.73 1.28
N VAL A 82 -6.49 7.04 0.24
CA VAL A 82 -5.36 6.13 0.35
C VAL A 82 -4.27 6.58 -0.61
N ILE A 83 -3.06 6.77 -0.09
CA ILE A 83 -1.85 7.03 -0.86
C ILE A 83 -0.92 5.84 -0.67
N GLY A 84 -0.49 5.24 -1.77
CA GLY A 84 0.50 4.18 -1.78
C GLY A 84 1.87 4.69 -2.21
N TYR A 85 2.91 3.97 -1.85
CA TYR A 85 4.26 4.16 -2.41
C TYR A 85 4.91 2.82 -2.74
N ALA A 86 5.66 2.79 -3.85
CA ALA A 86 6.43 1.63 -4.26
C ALA A 86 7.67 2.05 -5.06
N ASP A 87 8.72 1.24 -4.98
CA ASP A 87 9.99 1.55 -5.64
C ASP A 87 9.93 1.33 -7.16
N ASP A 88 9.06 0.42 -7.63
CA ASP A 88 8.92 0.06 -9.04
C ASP A 88 7.45 0.17 -9.48
N LEU A 89 7.16 1.20 -10.28
CA LEU A 89 5.83 1.45 -10.86
C LEU A 89 5.71 0.99 -12.31
N ARG A 90 6.62 0.18 -12.83
CA ARG A 90 6.41 -0.43 -14.14
C ARG A 90 5.15 -1.27 -14.14
N PRO A 91 4.45 -1.37 -15.27
CA PRO A 91 3.27 -2.22 -15.39
C PRO A 91 3.49 -3.63 -14.82
N LEU A 92 2.49 -4.18 -14.13
CA LEU A 92 2.57 -5.51 -13.51
C LEU A 92 3.04 -6.58 -14.50
N ARG A 93 2.54 -6.52 -15.73
CA ARG A 93 2.95 -7.38 -16.84
C ARG A 93 4.47 -7.39 -17.06
N GLU A 94 5.11 -6.23 -17.01
CA GLU A 94 6.55 -6.08 -17.22
C GLU A 94 7.35 -6.60 -16.02
N ARG A 95 6.90 -6.30 -14.81
CA ARG A 95 7.53 -6.81 -13.58
C ARG A 95 7.49 -8.32 -13.49
N LEU A 96 6.40 -8.94 -13.95
CA LEU A 96 6.22 -10.40 -14.01
C LEU A 96 6.84 -11.04 -15.27
N GLN A 97 7.40 -10.22 -16.18
CA GLN A 97 7.91 -10.67 -17.47
C GLN A 97 6.87 -11.48 -18.27
N ALA A 98 5.57 -11.16 -18.08
CA ALA A 98 4.48 -11.85 -18.72
C ALA A 98 4.50 -11.62 -20.25
N ARG A 99 4.22 -12.67 -21.01
CA ARG A 99 4.24 -12.65 -22.47
C ARG A 99 2.88 -12.93 -23.04
N ALA A 100 2.54 -12.24 -24.13
CA ALA A 100 1.33 -12.54 -24.88
C ALA A 100 1.39 -13.94 -25.48
N SER A 101 0.35 -14.72 -25.26
CA SER A 101 0.16 -16.03 -25.88
C SER A 101 -0.25 -15.87 -27.35
N ALA A 102 0.39 -16.61 -28.24
CA ALA A 102 0.00 -16.64 -29.66
C ALA A 102 -1.40 -17.24 -29.89
N ALA A 103 -1.91 -18.03 -28.94
CA ALA A 103 -3.18 -18.73 -29.09
C ALA A 103 -4.40 -17.81 -28.83
N ASP A 104 -4.32 -16.89 -27.87
CA ASP A 104 -5.46 -16.08 -27.43
C ASP A 104 -5.10 -14.61 -27.11
N GLY A 105 -3.85 -14.22 -27.34
CA GLY A 105 -3.36 -12.86 -27.07
C GLY A 105 -3.23 -12.47 -25.60
N ARG A 106 -3.60 -13.34 -24.65
CA ARG A 106 -3.55 -13.05 -23.23
C ARG A 106 -2.12 -13.09 -22.71
N CYS A 107 -1.75 -12.15 -21.85
CA CYS A 107 -0.46 -12.16 -21.16
C CYS A 107 -0.44 -13.23 -20.07
N ARG A 108 0.63 -14.03 -20.04
CA ARG A 108 0.85 -15.07 -19.02
C ARG A 108 2.23 -14.95 -18.42
N ASP A 109 2.32 -15.19 -17.13
CA ASP A 109 3.58 -15.31 -16.42
C ASP A 109 4.29 -16.65 -16.67
N SER A 110 5.44 -16.85 -16.05
CA SER A 110 6.23 -18.08 -16.17
C SER A 110 5.54 -19.32 -15.60
N ALA A 111 4.55 -19.17 -14.72
CA ALA A 111 3.75 -20.23 -14.15
C ALA A 111 2.47 -20.54 -14.97
N GLY A 112 2.22 -19.76 -16.03
CA GLY A 112 1.07 -19.95 -16.92
C GLY A 112 -0.20 -19.20 -16.47
N TRP A 113 -0.15 -18.41 -15.40
CA TRP A 113 -1.27 -17.60 -14.96
C TRP A 113 -1.47 -16.37 -15.86
N THR A 114 -2.72 -16.06 -16.13
CA THR A 114 -3.06 -14.83 -16.87
C THR A 114 -2.76 -13.62 -16.00
N VAL A 115 -2.01 -12.67 -16.55
CA VAL A 115 -1.65 -11.40 -15.92
C VAL A 115 -2.47 -10.27 -16.53
N GLU A 116 -2.97 -9.38 -15.70
CA GLU A 116 -3.65 -8.16 -16.14
C GLU A 116 -2.72 -7.27 -16.97
N ASP A 117 -3.23 -6.72 -18.06
CA ASP A 117 -2.48 -5.82 -18.97
C ASP A 117 -3.23 -4.51 -19.18
N PHE A 118 -3.42 -3.77 -18.08
CA PHE A 118 -4.06 -2.46 -18.09
C PHE A 118 -3.05 -1.30 -17.98
N GLY A 119 -1.75 -1.62 -18.04
CA GLY A 119 -0.70 -0.61 -17.83
C GLY A 119 -0.54 -0.20 -16.36
N LEU A 120 -1.22 -0.87 -15.43
CA LEU A 120 -1.14 -0.57 -14.00
C LEU A 120 0.04 -1.28 -13.34
N PRO A 121 0.65 -0.66 -12.30
CA PRO A 121 1.77 -1.27 -11.57
C PRO A 121 1.34 -2.42 -10.65
N LEU A 122 0.06 -2.52 -10.31
CA LEU A 122 -0.52 -3.51 -9.41
C LEU A 122 -1.84 -4.04 -9.98
N ASN A 123 -2.39 -5.06 -9.34
CA ASN A 123 -3.75 -5.52 -9.61
C ASN A 123 -4.72 -4.33 -9.65
N LEU A 124 -5.69 -4.36 -10.56
CA LEU A 124 -6.62 -3.26 -10.82
C LEU A 124 -7.39 -2.80 -9.57
N MET A 125 -7.65 -3.70 -8.61
CA MET A 125 -8.36 -3.35 -7.35
C MET A 125 -7.53 -2.46 -6.42
N LEU A 126 -6.23 -2.37 -6.64
CA LEU A 126 -5.32 -1.43 -5.98
C LEU A 126 -4.92 -0.29 -6.90
N GLY A 127 -4.53 -0.61 -8.14
CA GLY A 127 -3.98 0.35 -9.08
C GLY A 127 -4.96 1.41 -9.57
N VAL A 128 -6.29 1.15 -9.49
CA VAL A 128 -7.31 2.13 -9.88
C VAL A 128 -7.66 3.10 -8.75
N PRO A 129 -8.01 2.63 -7.53
CA PRO A 129 -8.48 3.53 -6.47
C PRO A 129 -7.37 4.20 -5.66
N VAL A 130 -6.13 3.69 -5.71
CA VAL A 130 -5.02 4.19 -4.89
C VAL A 130 -4.13 5.12 -5.72
N GLN A 131 -3.88 6.31 -5.21
CA GLN A 131 -2.81 7.17 -5.73
C GLN A 131 -1.47 6.57 -5.34
N ILE A 132 -0.64 6.15 -6.31
CA ILE A 132 0.63 5.47 -6.05
C ILE A 132 1.80 6.37 -6.46
N GLU A 133 2.75 6.57 -5.53
CA GLU A 133 3.96 7.37 -5.74
C GLU A 133 5.18 6.47 -5.91
N ALA A 134 6.05 6.85 -6.84
CA ALA A 134 7.34 6.18 -7.01
C ALA A 134 8.31 6.55 -5.88
N GLY A 135 8.89 5.56 -5.24
CA GLY A 135 9.86 5.74 -4.16
C GLY A 135 9.37 5.25 -2.81
N GLY A 136 10.03 5.70 -1.74
CA GLY A 136 9.77 5.25 -0.37
C GLY A 136 8.71 6.08 0.37
N LEU A 137 8.72 5.93 1.70
CA LEU A 137 7.81 6.64 2.61
C LEU A 137 7.81 8.15 2.40
N GLU A 138 8.98 8.75 2.16
CA GLU A 138 9.14 10.18 1.95
C GLU A 138 8.38 10.68 0.72
N ALA A 139 8.35 9.90 -0.36
CA ALA A 139 7.57 10.22 -1.57
C ALA A 139 6.06 10.19 -1.26
N GLY A 140 5.61 9.19 -0.50
CA GLY A 140 4.23 9.12 -0.02
C GLY A 140 3.83 10.33 0.85
N LEU A 141 4.68 10.74 1.78
CA LEU A 141 4.43 11.92 2.63
C LEU A 141 4.38 13.22 1.81
N GLN A 142 5.21 13.35 0.78
CA GLN A 142 5.11 14.49 -0.14
C GLN A 142 3.77 14.52 -0.88
N ALA A 143 3.23 13.38 -1.27
CA ALA A 143 1.93 13.30 -1.90
C ALA A 143 0.79 13.66 -0.93
N VAL A 144 0.88 13.24 0.33
CA VAL A 144 -0.04 13.68 1.39
C VAL A 144 -0.07 15.20 1.47
N ARG A 145 1.11 15.83 1.53
CA ARG A 145 1.23 17.29 1.58
C ARG A 145 0.60 17.98 0.38
N ARG A 146 0.93 17.53 -0.86
CA ARG A 146 0.32 18.08 -2.09
C ARG A 146 -1.21 18.00 -2.07
N ARG A 147 -1.75 16.89 -1.56
CA ARG A 147 -3.21 16.70 -1.44
C ARG A 147 -3.84 17.69 -0.47
N GLN A 148 -3.21 17.96 0.67
CA GLN A 148 -3.70 18.94 1.64
C GLN A 148 -3.69 20.35 1.08
N GLU A 149 -2.60 20.75 0.43
CA GLU A 149 -2.48 22.06 -0.23
C GLU A 149 -3.59 22.26 -1.28
N ALA A 150 -3.88 21.21 -2.09
CA ALA A 150 -4.96 21.24 -3.08
C ALA A 150 -6.37 21.30 -2.45
N SER A 151 -6.55 20.80 -1.22
CA SER A 151 -7.85 20.83 -0.52
C SER A 151 -8.09 22.13 0.22
N ALA A 152 -7.03 22.93 0.44
CA ALA A 152 -7.09 24.23 1.14
C ALA A 152 -7.22 25.43 0.19
N ALA A 153 -7.07 25.22 -1.13
CA ALA A 153 -7.15 26.22 -2.20
C ALA A 153 -8.54 26.28 -2.83
#